data_0b63104e2bf9227273b15d7223a32d09
#
_entry.id   0b63104e2bf9227273b15d7223a32d09
#
_cell.length_a   1.000
_cell.length_b   1.000
_cell.length_c   1.000
_cell.angle_alpha   90.00
_cell.angle_beta   90.00
_cell.angle_gamma   90.00
#
_symmetry.space_group_name_H-M   'P 1'
#
loop_
_entity.id
_entity.type
_entity.pdbx_description
1 polymer ?
#
loop_
_entity_poly.entity_id
_entity_poly.type
_entity_poly.pdbx_seq_one_letter_code
_entity_poly.pdbx_strand_id
1 'polypeptide(L)'
;MAKVETIDITSMIGSEDFPVNINDVYGLIETIASQNIRAVKSTNKIEDGLFYYDVENGTVIEEAVIEMAKGQAFDKNAYSFAPTDPVVHPLYFNNWEATQYATTVRRNDIRKIIANKGVGIEEVISAILDTLTQGEGYDDFKKSRNLILNAPCKNYREILGGVPKTMKGVIYAARDMYNHVKSDNADLTSEEYVSSVPEGDIRVAITSKLLNLIDVGELAHVFNLSKEELFGKLVVVDVDDLSESAAWYKLVVYDRKAMGRGRRLFEYSQDVSGKGLFTNHYLTDEMAFFYNGLFKACWLDCSKAAESALSDLVDTPVTYTVTNTLSHCTSNNAATTTVANEPYVATITASAGYKLEGATVEITMGGVDITSDVYKDGTISILSVSGNLVIKVTAVSA
;
A
#
# COMPACT_ATOMS: atom_id res chain seq x y z
N MET A 1 -23.50 28.63 -7.08
CA MET A 1 -24.04 27.32 -7.50
C MET A 1 -24.80 27.52 -8.78
N ALA A 2 -24.22 27.23 -9.92
CA ALA A 2 -24.90 27.21 -11.21
C ALA A 2 -25.83 26.00 -11.22
N LYS A 3 -27.10 26.25 -11.48
CA LYS A 3 -28.14 25.23 -11.63
C LYS A 3 -27.75 24.38 -12.85
N VAL A 4 -27.43 23.11 -12.65
CA VAL A 4 -27.27 22.16 -13.74
C VAL A 4 -28.63 22.06 -14.42
N GLU A 5 -28.76 22.61 -15.64
CA GLU A 5 -29.91 22.32 -16.47
C GLU A 5 -29.81 20.84 -16.84
N THR A 6 -30.76 20.06 -16.35
CA THR A 6 -30.96 18.68 -16.76
C THR A 6 -31.30 18.71 -18.26
N ILE A 7 -30.35 18.27 -19.09
CA ILE A 7 -30.62 18.07 -20.52
C ILE A 7 -31.59 16.92 -20.61
N ASP A 8 -32.83 17.23 -20.99
CA ASP A 8 -33.87 16.22 -21.18
C ASP A 8 -33.64 15.46 -22.48
N ILE A 9 -32.87 14.38 -22.37
CA ILE A 9 -32.56 13.49 -23.50
C ILE A 9 -33.81 12.76 -24.00
N THR A 10 -34.85 12.61 -23.16
CA THR A 10 -36.13 12.01 -23.57
C THR A 10 -36.82 12.83 -24.65
N SER A 11 -36.67 14.14 -24.65
CA SER A 11 -37.19 15.01 -25.71
C SER A 11 -36.44 14.89 -27.03
N MET A 12 -35.15 14.45 -27.00
CA MET A 12 -34.33 14.21 -28.22
C MET A 12 -34.56 12.79 -28.78
N ILE A 13 -35.08 11.85 -28.00
CA ILE A 13 -35.28 10.43 -28.34
C ILE A 13 -36.73 10.14 -28.77
N GLY A 14 -37.63 11.12 -28.77
CA GLY A 14 -39.08 10.91 -28.76
C GLY A 14 -39.79 10.86 -30.09
N SER A 15 -39.19 10.53 -31.27
CA SER A 15 -39.96 10.31 -32.50
C SER A 15 -39.56 9.01 -33.21
N GLU A 16 -40.58 8.31 -33.74
CA GLU A 16 -40.48 6.97 -34.34
C GLU A 16 -39.57 6.90 -35.62
N ASP A 17 -39.06 8.00 -36.13
CA ASP A 17 -38.12 8.07 -37.25
C ASP A 17 -36.72 8.44 -36.79
N PHE A 18 -36.00 7.43 -36.36
CA PHE A 18 -34.67 7.59 -35.75
C PHE A 18 -33.56 7.46 -36.80
N PRO A 19 -32.83 8.53 -37.10
CA PRO A 19 -31.40 8.46 -37.12
C PRO A 19 -30.81 9.33 -36.02
N VAL A 20 -30.58 8.76 -34.81
CA VAL A 20 -29.71 9.41 -33.84
C VAL A 20 -28.40 9.68 -34.56
N ASN A 21 -28.11 10.94 -34.77
CA ASN A 21 -26.81 11.34 -35.27
C ASN A 21 -25.81 10.95 -34.16
N ILE A 22 -25.04 9.91 -34.43
CA ILE A 22 -24.06 9.35 -33.47
C ILE A 22 -23.08 10.45 -33.02
N ASN A 23 -22.86 11.48 -33.82
CA ASN A 23 -22.02 12.63 -33.44
C ASN A 23 -22.66 13.46 -32.32
N ASP A 24 -23.98 13.53 -32.23
CA ASP A 24 -24.69 14.25 -31.14
C ASP A 24 -24.54 13.50 -29.82
N VAL A 25 -24.53 12.15 -29.87
CA VAL A 25 -24.24 11.31 -28.69
C VAL A 25 -22.79 11.49 -28.23
N TYR A 26 -21.85 11.60 -29.15
CA TYR A 26 -20.45 11.88 -28.81
C TYR A 26 -20.24 13.27 -28.25
N GLY A 27 -20.92 14.29 -28.79
CA GLY A 27 -20.91 15.64 -28.23
C GLY A 27 -21.48 15.67 -26.80
N LEU A 28 -22.52 14.87 -26.55
CA LEU A 28 -23.07 14.72 -25.20
C LEU A 28 -22.10 14.04 -24.24
N ILE A 29 -21.43 12.96 -24.70
CA ILE A 29 -20.40 12.27 -23.92
C ILE A 29 -19.26 13.23 -23.56
N GLU A 30 -18.79 14.03 -24.52
CA GLU A 30 -17.74 15.03 -24.29
C GLU A 30 -18.16 16.07 -23.24
N THR A 31 -19.40 16.56 -23.32
CA THR A 31 -19.94 17.52 -22.37
C THR A 31 -20.09 16.93 -20.96
N ILE A 32 -20.58 15.70 -20.86
CA ILE A 32 -20.71 14.98 -19.58
C ILE A 32 -19.34 14.66 -19.01
N ALA A 33 -18.40 14.17 -19.84
CA ALA A 33 -17.04 13.89 -19.44
C ALA A 33 -16.33 15.10 -18.86
N SER A 34 -16.42 16.25 -19.55
CA SER A 34 -15.79 17.49 -19.08
C SER A 34 -16.39 18.00 -17.76
N GLN A 35 -17.68 17.83 -17.56
CA GLN A 35 -18.35 18.21 -16.31
C GLN A 35 -18.02 17.25 -15.15
N ASN A 36 -18.01 15.95 -15.40
CA ASN A 36 -17.73 14.95 -14.38
C ASN A 36 -16.25 14.95 -13.94
N ILE A 37 -15.31 15.14 -14.86
CA ILE A 37 -13.87 15.26 -14.55
C ILE A 37 -13.61 16.44 -13.61
N ARG A 38 -14.34 17.54 -13.73
CA ARG A 38 -14.25 18.68 -12.83
C ARG A 38 -14.92 18.45 -11.46
N ALA A 39 -15.89 17.54 -11.39
CA ALA A 39 -16.66 17.26 -10.19
C ALA A 39 -16.02 16.15 -9.31
N VAL A 40 -15.27 15.24 -9.91
CA VAL A 40 -14.63 14.13 -9.20
C VAL A 40 -13.34 14.63 -8.57
N LYS A 41 -13.46 15.18 -7.36
CA LYS A 41 -12.34 15.24 -6.44
C LYS A 41 -12.20 13.84 -5.88
N SER A 42 -11.06 13.21 -6.08
CA SER A 42 -10.73 11.93 -5.47
C SER A 42 -11.12 11.89 -3.99
N THR A 43 -11.82 10.87 -3.56
CA THR A 43 -12.10 10.58 -2.14
C THR A 43 -10.89 9.93 -1.47
N ASN A 44 -9.70 10.13 -2.03
CA ASN A 44 -8.48 9.54 -1.54
C ASN A 44 -8.21 9.97 -0.08
N LYS A 45 -8.27 9.02 0.84
CA LYS A 45 -8.09 9.24 2.27
C LYS A 45 -6.67 9.70 2.66
N ILE A 46 -5.71 9.58 1.74
CA ILE A 46 -4.31 9.99 1.96
C ILE A 46 -4.08 11.44 1.51
N GLU A 47 -5.02 12.05 0.82
CA GLU A 47 -4.88 13.42 0.29
C GLU A 47 -4.51 14.44 1.37
N ASP A 48 -5.07 14.33 2.56
CA ASP A 48 -4.71 15.15 3.72
C ASP A 48 -3.31 14.85 4.28
N GLY A 49 -2.71 13.73 3.92
CA GLY A 49 -1.37 13.31 4.34
C GLY A 49 -0.25 13.95 3.54
N LEU A 50 -0.51 14.48 2.35
CA LEU A 50 0.49 15.07 1.47
C LEU A 50 0.31 16.58 1.34
N PHE A 51 1.41 17.27 1.04
CA PHE A 51 1.37 18.67 0.67
C PHE A 51 1.19 18.79 -0.84
N TYR A 52 0.17 19.52 -1.27
CA TYR A 52 -0.13 19.70 -2.68
C TYR A 52 0.52 20.99 -3.21
N TYR A 53 1.33 20.83 -4.26
CA TYR A 53 1.93 21.93 -5.01
C TYR A 53 1.10 22.17 -6.27
N ASP A 54 0.54 23.38 -6.38
CA ASP A 54 -0.13 23.82 -7.59
C ASP A 54 0.93 24.35 -8.56
N VAL A 55 1.09 23.68 -9.70
CA VAL A 55 2.21 23.91 -10.61
C VAL A 55 1.67 24.14 -12.01
N GLU A 56 2.12 25.21 -12.66
CA GLU A 56 1.82 25.46 -14.04
C GLU A 56 2.57 24.50 -14.98
N ASN A 57 1.98 24.21 -16.12
CA ASN A 57 2.56 23.29 -17.10
C ASN A 57 3.97 23.74 -17.54
N GLY A 58 4.93 22.82 -17.46
CA GLY A 58 6.32 23.07 -17.89
C GLY A 58 7.24 23.62 -16.80
N THR A 59 6.77 23.81 -15.57
CA THR A 59 7.59 24.30 -14.45
C THR A 59 8.18 23.16 -13.60
N VAL A 60 9.24 23.48 -12.88
CA VAL A 60 9.89 22.64 -11.86
C VAL A 60 9.39 23.08 -10.50
N ILE A 61 9.19 22.15 -9.57
CA ILE A 61 8.87 22.49 -8.18
C ILE A 61 10.16 22.88 -7.49
N GLU A 62 10.21 24.11 -6.96
CA GLU A 62 11.33 24.63 -6.18
C GLU A 62 10.90 24.81 -4.74
N GLU A 63 11.74 24.37 -3.82
CA GLU A 63 11.57 24.60 -2.38
C GLU A 63 12.89 25.06 -1.82
N ALA A 64 12.88 26.06 -0.94
CA ALA A 64 14.08 26.53 -0.26
C ALA A 64 13.80 26.83 1.20
N VAL A 65 14.69 26.39 2.07
CA VAL A 65 14.65 26.71 3.50
C VAL A 65 15.85 27.56 3.87
N ILE A 66 15.61 28.59 4.68
CA ILE A 66 16.65 29.47 5.19
C ILE A 66 16.83 29.14 6.68
N GLU A 67 18.07 28.87 7.10
CA GLU A 67 18.38 28.59 8.50
C GLU A 67 18.10 29.81 9.40
N MET A 68 17.80 29.52 10.67
CA MET A 68 17.67 30.55 11.67
C MET A 68 19.01 31.23 11.91
N ALA A 69 18.99 32.57 12.06
CA ALA A 69 20.18 33.34 12.39
C ALA A 69 20.75 32.90 13.75
N LYS A 70 22.07 32.65 13.80
CA LYS A 70 22.76 32.32 15.05
C LYS A 70 23.11 33.57 15.82
N GLY A 71 22.74 33.62 17.09
CA GLY A 71 23.13 34.73 17.98
C GLY A 71 24.63 34.78 18.17
N GLN A 72 25.20 35.97 18.08
CA GLN A 72 26.61 36.25 18.37
C GLN A 72 26.72 37.17 19.58
N ALA A 73 27.82 37.05 20.32
CA ALA A 73 28.08 37.96 21.44
C ALA A 73 28.24 39.39 20.90
N PHE A 74 27.46 40.33 21.44
CA PHE A 74 27.57 41.71 21.06
C PHE A 74 28.81 42.36 21.70
N ASP A 75 29.79 42.70 20.87
CA ASP A 75 30.96 43.48 21.31
C ASP A 75 30.77 44.95 20.94
N LYS A 76 30.63 45.79 21.96
CA LYS A 76 30.47 47.25 21.81
C LYS A 76 31.70 47.93 21.21
N ASN A 77 32.85 47.29 21.28
CA ASN A 77 34.13 47.82 20.81
C ASN A 77 34.54 47.31 19.42
N ALA A 78 33.77 46.38 18.86
CA ALA A 78 34.04 45.87 17.52
C ALA A 78 33.54 46.87 16.47
N TYR A 79 34.47 47.43 15.71
CA TYR A 79 34.19 48.32 14.57
C TYR A 79 33.96 47.56 13.26
N SER A 80 33.91 46.25 13.30
CA SER A 80 33.74 45.41 12.11
C SER A 80 32.26 45.04 11.91
N PHE A 81 31.64 45.60 10.89
CA PHE A 81 30.32 45.20 10.40
C PHE A 81 30.50 44.23 9.24
N ALA A 82 31.06 43.05 9.51
CA ALA A 82 31.13 42.01 8.49
C ALA A 82 29.71 41.50 8.14
N PRO A 83 29.34 41.39 6.86
CA PRO A 83 28.05 40.82 6.48
C PRO A 83 28.01 39.36 6.91
N THR A 84 26.86 38.93 7.41
CA THR A 84 26.57 37.52 7.70
C THR A 84 25.51 37.06 6.71
N ASP A 85 25.93 36.27 5.75
CA ASP A 85 25.01 35.77 4.74
C ASP A 85 24.11 34.65 5.32
N PRO A 86 22.82 34.61 4.96
CA PRO A 86 21.93 33.55 5.38
C PRO A 86 22.33 32.23 4.69
N VAL A 87 22.23 31.13 5.44
CA VAL A 87 22.40 29.79 4.87
C VAL A 87 21.06 29.36 4.25
N VAL A 88 21.07 29.06 2.95
CA VAL A 88 19.90 28.70 2.18
C VAL A 88 20.10 27.29 1.62
N HIS A 89 19.12 26.41 1.83
CA HIS A 89 19.07 25.05 1.32
C HIS A 89 18.00 24.95 0.23
N PRO A 90 18.33 25.06 -1.06
CA PRO A 90 17.39 24.90 -2.16
C PRO A 90 17.27 23.43 -2.56
N LEU A 91 16.06 23.03 -2.94
CA LEU A 91 15.78 21.71 -3.48
C LEU A 91 14.84 21.83 -4.68
N TYR A 92 15.07 21.02 -5.72
CA TYR A 92 14.34 21.06 -6.98
C TYR A 92 13.77 19.68 -7.30
N PHE A 93 12.49 19.62 -7.66
CA PHE A 93 11.82 18.39 -8.04
C PHE A 93 11.32 18.47 -9.48
N ASN A 94 11.77 17.52 -10.29
CA ASN A 94 11.44 17.43 -11.72
C ASN A 94 11.13 15.98 -12.15
N ASN A 95 10.60 15.17 -11.24
CA ASN A 95 10.24 13.77 -11.49
C ASN A 95 8.77 13.61 -11.89
N TRP A 96 8.40 14.22 -12.99
CA TRP A 96 7.05 14.15 -13.55
C TRP A 96 6.81 12.82 -14.24
N GLU A 97 5.69 12.18 -13.92
CA GLU A 97 5.22 10.96 -14.55
C GLU A 97 3.91 11.24 -15.26
N ALA A 98 3.89 11.04 -16.58
CA ALA A 98 2.68 11.11 -17.39
C ALA A 98 2.02 9.72 -17.45
N THR A 99 0.77 9.62 -17.05
CA THR A 99 -0.04 8.41 -17.11
C THR A 99 -1.28 8.67 -17.96
N GLN A 100 -1.61 7.76 -18.85
CA GLN A 100 -2.81 7.84 -19.68
C GLN A 100 -3.73 6.66 -19.38
N TYR A 101 -4.95 6.98 -18.98
CA TYR A 101 -6.03 6.01 -18.81
C TYR A 101 -6.88 6.00 -20.05
N ALA A 102 -7.21 4.83 -20.57
CA ALA A 102 -7.95 4.70 -21.82
C ALA A 102 -9.13 3.74 -21.68
N THR A 103 -10.25 4.10 -22.29
CA THR A 103 -11.40 3.20 -22.45
C THR A 103 -11.98 3.36 -23.86
N THR A 104 -12.57 2.29 -24.40
CA THR A 104 -13.12 2.28 -25.76
C THR A 104 -14.62 2.03 -25.73
N VAL A 105 -15.37 2.91 -26.33
CA VAL A 105 -16.82 2.75 -26.53
C VAL A 105 -17.09 2.33 -27.98
N ARG A 106 -17.72 1.17 -28.16
CA ARG A 106 -18.06 0.65 -29.49
C ARG A 106 -19.49 0.98 -29.86
N ARG A 107 -19.73 1.39 -31.11
CA ARG A 107 -21.08 1.72 -31.62
C ARG A 107 -22.09 0.59 -31.44
N ASN A 108 -21.66 -0.65 -31.57
CA ASN A 108 -22.52 -1.80 -31.38
C ASN A 108 -23.02 -1.95 -29.93
N ASP A 109 -22.19 -1.57 -28.96
CA ASP A 109 -22.56 -1.62 -27.54
C ASP A 109 -23.58 -0.52 -27.21
N ILE A 110 -23.38 0.69 -27.75
CA ILE A 110 -24.37 1.77 -27.64
C ILE A 110 -25.71 1.34 -28.27
N ARG A 111 -25.71 0.71 -29.45
CA ARG A 111 -26.97 0.22 -30.08
C ARG A 111 -27.66 -0.84 -29.25
N LYS A 112 -26.93 -1.75 -28.62
CA LYS A 112 -27.51 -2.77 -27.72
C LYS A 112 -28.15 -2.12 -26.49
N ILE A 113 -27.52 -1.09 -25.95
CA ILE A 113 -28.02 -0.37 -24.77
C ILE A 113 -29.29 0.39 -25.13
N ILE A 114 -29.32 1.08 -26.27
CA ILE A 114 -30.53 1.77 -26.77
C ILE A 114 -31.66 0.76 -27.03
N ALA A 115 -31.37 -0.42 -27.55
CA ALA A 115 -32.37 -1.46 -27.81
C ALA A 115 -32.90 -2.12 -26.52
N ASN A 116 -32.13 -2.16 -25.46
CA ASN A 116 -32.52 -2.66 -24.14
C ASN A 116 -33.13 -1.52 -23.31
N LYS A 117 -34.40 -1.25 -23.46
CA LYS A 117 -35.18 -0.16 -22.83
C LYS A 117 -35.15 -0.09 -21.27
N GLY A 118 -34.16 -0.69 -20.62
CA GLY A 118 -34.11 -0.78 -19.15
C GLY A 118 -32.95 -0.05 -18.47
N VAL A 119 -31.91 0.34 -19.22
CA VAL A 119 -30.75 1.05 -18.67
C VAL A 119 -30.58 2.36 -19.43
N GLY A 120 -30.54 3.49 -18.75
CA GLY A 120 -30.33 4.81 -19.33
C GLY A 120 -28.96 4.90 -20.00
N ILE A 121 -28.88 5.49 -21.19
CA ILE A 121 -27.61 5.73 -21.91
C ILE A 121 -26.66 6.54 -21.02
N GLU A 122 -27.19 7.48 -20.26
CA GLU A 122 -26.46 8.34 -19.31
C GLU A 122 -25.73 7.53 -18.24
N GLU A 123 -26.38 6.51 -17.65
CA GLU A 123 -25.80 5.66 -16.64
C GLU A 123 -24.60 4.87 -17.16
N VAL A 124 -24.67 4.39 -18.40
CA VAL A 124 -23.58 3.61 -19.02
C VAL A 124 -22.41 4.52 -19.41
N ILE A 125 -22.69 5.69 -19.96
CA ILE A 125 -21.66 6.67 -20.29
C ILE A 125 -20.97 7.15 -19.02
N SER A 126 -21.74 7.50 -17.98
CA SER A 126 -21.20 7.87 -16.68
C SER A 126 -20.32 6.75 -16.11
N ALA A 127 -20.80 5.51 -16.13
CA ALA A 127 -20.02 4.37 -15.63
C ALA A 127 -18.71 4.15 -16.40
N ILE A 128 -18.71 4.37 -17.72
CA ILE A 128 -17.48 4.26 -18.54
C ILE A 128 -16.48 5.37 -18.18
N LEU A 129 -16.96 6.59 -18.02
CA LEU A 129 -16.12 7.72 -17.63
C LEU A 129 -15.62 7.59 -16.20
N ASP A 130 -16.47 7.05 -15.30
CA ASP A 130 -16.09 6.75 -13.93
C ASP A 130 -14.93 5.75 -13.88
N THR A 131 -14.81 4.81 -14.83
CA THR A 131 -13.67 3.88 -14.86
C THR A 131 -12.33 4.58 -15.08
N LEU A 132 -12.29 5.65 -15.87
CA LEU A 132 -11.08 6.44 -16.08
C LEU A 132 -10.65 7.16 -14.82
N THR A 133 -11.60 7.82 -14.16
CA THR A 133 -11.35 8.57 -12.93
C THR A 133 -11.07 7.66 -11.72
N GLN A 134 -11.71 6.49 -11.66
CA GLN A 134 -11.42 5.48 -10.64
C GLN A 134 -10.02 4.89 -10.84
N GLY A 135 -9.60 4.64 -12.08
CA GLY A 135 -8.25 4.18 -12.39
C GLY A 135 -7.18 5.19 -11.96
N GLU A 136 -7.40 6.47 -12.29
CA GLU A 136 -6.53 7.56 -11.85
C GLU A 136 -6.48 7.68 -10.33
N GLY A 137 -7.65 7.71 -9.67
CA GLY A 137 -7.74 7.82 -8.22
C GLY A 137 -7.08 6.62 -7.49
N TYR A 138 -7.17 5.41 -8.05
CA TYR A 138 -6.49 4.24 -7.50
C TYR A 138 -4.97 4.34 -7.61
N ASP A 139 -4.44 4.77 -8.77
CA ASP A 139 -3.00 4.92 -8.97
C ASP A 139 -2.44 6.08 -8.13
N ASP A 140 -3.17 7.18 -8.00
CA ASP A 140 -2.84 8.29 -7.12
C ASP A 140 -2.76 7.82 -5.65
N PHE A 141 -3.76 7.09 -5.17
CA PHE A 141 -3.74 6.46 -3.85
C PHE A 141 -2.51 5.56 -3.66
N LYS A 142 -2.21 4.72 -4.65
CA LYS A 142 -1.10 3.77 -4.61
C LYS A 142 0.27 4.48 -4.57
N LYS A 143 0.45 5.51 -5.39
CA LYS A 143 1.66 6.34 -5.43
C LYS A 143 1.83 7.14 -4.12
N SER A 144 0.76 7.74 -3.61
CA SER A 144 0.76 8.45 -2.33
C SER A 144 1.14 7.53 -1.16
N ARG A 145 0.55 6.33 -1.11
CA ARG A 145 0.88 5.30 -0.13
C ARG A 145 2.35 4.89 -0.20
N ASN A 146 2.83 4.61 -1.41
CA ASN A 146 4.21 4.19 -1.62
C ASN A 146 5.20 5.29 -1.22
N LEU A 147 4.87 6.56 -1.49
CA LEU A 147 5.68 7.68 -1.03
C LEU A 147 5.78 7.69 0.50
N ILE A 148 4.66 7.63 1.23
CA ILE A 148 4.67 7.69 2.69
C ILE A 148 5.43 6.51 3.30
N LEU A 149 5.24 5.30 2.80
CA LEU A 149 5.84 4.11 3.39
C LEU A 149 7.31 3.90 3.00
N ASN A 150 7.74 4.38 1.84
CA ASN A 150 9.08 4.14 1.29
C ASN A 150 9.92 5.40 1.14
N ALA A 151 9.46 6.55 1.68
CA ALA A 151 10.27 7.75 1.70
C ALA A 151 11.62 7.48 2.40
N PRO A 152 12.73 8.01 1.86
CA PRO A 152 14.08 7.83 2.44
C PRO A 152 14.30 8.74 3.65
N CYS A 153 13.32 8.79 4.56
CA CYS A 153 13.43 9.54 5.81
C CYS A 153 14.22 8.75 6.89
N LYS A 154 14.64 9.43 7.94
CA LYS A 154 15.48 8.84 9.00
C LYS A 154 14.77 7.72 9.75
N ASN A 155 15.50 6.64 10.04
CA ASN A 155 15.03 5.56 10.89
C ASN A 155 15.11 5.99 12.36
N TYR A 156 13.99 6.07 13.04
CA TYR A 156 13.91 6.52 14.43
C TYR A 156 14.46 5.52 15.46
N ARG A 157 14.77 4.29 15.01
CA ARG A 157 15.33 3.24 15.85
C ARG A 157 16.58 3.68 16.61
N GLU A 158 17.44 4.48 16.01
CA GLU A 158 18.69 4.94 16.62
C GLU A 158 18.41 5.93 17.75
N ILE A 159 17.46 6.83 17.55
CA ILE A 159 17.06 7.84 18.55
C ILE A 159 16.31 7.15 19.70
N LEU A 160 15.40 6.23 19.40
CA LEU A 160 14.64 5.47 20.41
C LEU A 160 15.51 4.47 21.20
N GLY A 161 16.69 4.11 20.68
CA GLY A 161 17.56 3.09 21.27
C GLY A 161 17.11 1.64 21.02
N GLY A 162 16.25 1.40 20.03
CA GLY A 162 15.77 0.06 19.66
C GLY A 162 14.45 0.07 18.91
N VAL A 163 13.82 -1.10 18.80
CA VAL A 163 12.48 -1.28 18.22
C VAL A 163 11.49 -1.68 19.31
N PRO A 164 10.22 -1.23 19.25
CA PRO A 164 9.21 -1.61 20.21
C PRO A 164 8.95 -3.13 20.16
N LYS A 165 8.73 -3.74 21.34
CA LYS A 165 8.44 -5.18 21.49
C LYS A 165 6.99 -5.45 21.86
N THR A 166 6.23 -4.41 22.20
CA THR A 166 4.83 -4.50 22.64
C THR A 166 4.02 -3.38 22.02
N MET A 167 2.70 -3.50 21.95
CA MET A 167 1.81 -2.44 21.44
C MET A 167 1.88 -1.16 22.30
N LYS A 168 2.07 -1.27 23.62
CA LYS A 168 2.37 -0.11 24.50
C LYS A 168 3.65 0.61 24.07
N GLY A 169 4.68 -0.17 23.71
CA GLY A 169 5.92 0.37 23.18
C GLY A 169 5.75 1.10 21.85
N VAL A 170 4.85 0.63 20.98
CA VAL A 170 4.50 1.32 19.71
C VAL A 170 3.85 2.66 19.98
N ILE A 171 2.90 2.72 20.92
CA ILE A 171 2.22 3.97 21.30
C ILE A 171 3.20 4.97 21.91
N TYR A 172 4.07 4.50 22.81
CA TYR A 172 5.13 5.33 23.38
C TYR A 172 6.04 5.89 22.28
N ALA A 173 6.50 5.03 21.37
CA ALA A 173 7.36 5.44 20.28
C ALA A 173 6.67 6.45 19.34
N ALA A 174 5.40 6.26 19.04
CA ALA A 174 4.63 7.20 18.21
C ALA A 174 4.56 8.60 18.85
N ARG A 175 4.33 8.67 20.16
CA ARG A 175 4.32 9.93 20.90
C ARG A 175 5.70 10.57 20.99
N ASP A 176 6.72 9.76 21.20
CA ASP A 176 8.10 10.24 21.26
C ASP A 176 8.54 10.80 19.90
N MET A 177 8.26 10.09 18.80
CA MET A 177 8.47 10.58 17.44
C MET A 177 7.71 11.87 17.16
N TYR A 178 6.42 11.95 17.55
CA TYR A 178 5.61 13.16 17.40
C TYR A 178 6.22 14.35 18.12
N ASN A 179 6.62 14.18 19.38
CA ASN A 179 7.24 15.25 20.18
C ASN A 179 8.60 15.65 19.61
N HIS A 180 9.35 14.68 19.07
CA HIS A 180 10.65 14.94 18.46
C HIS A 180 10.53 15.73 17.15
N VAL A 181 9.54 15.40 16.30
CA VAL A 181 9.21 16.18 15.09
C VAL A 181 8.77 17.60 15.46
N LYS A 182 7.95 17.75 16.52
CA LYS A 182 7.46 19.04 16.99
C LYS A 182 8.56 19.93 17.54
N SER A 183 9.54 19.37 18.25
CA SER A 183 10.57 20.10 19.01
C SER A 183 11.66 20.67 18.10
N ASP A 184 12.34 21.71 18.59
CA ASP A 184 13.52 22.30 17.94
C ASP A 184 14.70 21.31 17.98
N ASN A 185 15.00 20.67 16.88
CA ASN A 185 16.14 19.79 16.69
C ASN A 185 16.56 19.74 15.22
N ALA A 186 17.74 19.19 14.96
CA ALA A 186 18.32 19.06 13.62
C ALA A 186 18.30 17.62 13.07
N ASP A 187 17.88 16.65 13.88
CA ASP A 187 18.16 15.23 13.61
C ASP A 187 17.34 14.63 12.49
N LEU A 188 16.18 15.21 12.15
CA LEU A 188 15.20 14.63 11.25
C LEU A 188 15.12 15.28 9.86
N THR A 189 15.99 16.23 9.57
CA THR A 189 16.13 16.85 8.23
C THR A 189 17.38 16.32 7.55
N SER A 190 17.42 16.35 6.20
CA SER A 190 18.57 15.90 5.42
C SER A 190 19.80 16.81 5.62
N GLU A 191 19.58 18.10 5.83
CA GLU A 191 20.63 19.14 5.94
C GLU A 191 21.00 19.45 7.40
N GLU A 192 20.42 18.75 8.36
CA GLU A 192 20.73 18.85 9.81
C GLU A 192 20.65 20.28 10.38
N TYR A 193 19.72 21.09 9.89
CA TYR A 193 19.42 22.40 10.47
C TYR A 193 18.31 22.32 11.51
N VAL A 194 18.39 23.20 12.52
CA VAL A 194 17.41 23.24 13.61
C VAL A 194 16.09 23.82 13.11
N SER A 195 15.03 23.05 13.27
CA SER A 195 13.67 23.46 12.93
C SER A 195 12.66 22.86 13.89
N SER A 196 11.44 23.41 13.91
CA SER A 196 10.28 22.86 14.60
C SER A 196 9.08 22.79 13.64
N VAL A 197 8.15 21.91 13.93
CA VAL A 197 6.95 21.73 13.11
C VAL A 197 5.72 22.08 13.93
N PRO A 198 4.82 22.95 13.42
CA PRO A 198 3.55 23.24 14.08
C PRO A 198 2.68 21.96 14.19
N GLU A 199 1.95 21.81 15.30
CA GLU A 199 1.08 20.65 15.52
C GLU A 199 0.07 20.38 14.37
N GLY A 200 -0.43 21.44 13.75
CA GLY A 200 -1.36 21.36 12.63
C GLY A 200 -0.78 20.69 11.39
N ASP A 201 0.54 20.74 11.22
CA ASP A 201 1.24 20.23 10.03
C ASP A 201 1.84 18.84 10.26
N ILE A 202 1.92 18.35 11.50
CA ILE A 202 2.41 17.01 11.80
C ILE A 202 1.37 15.97 11.38
N ARG A 203 1.84 14.93 10.71
CA ARG A 203 1.06 13.74 10.33
C ARG A 203 1.69 12.50 10.90
N VAL A 204 0.84 11.60 11.38
CA VAL A 204 1.23 10.27 11.84
C VAL A 204 0.60 9.25 10.90
N ALA A 205 1.40 8.67 10.04
CA ALA A 205 0.97 7.60 9.17
C ALA A 205 1.19 6.25 9.84
N ILE A 206 0.15 5.46 9.88
CA ILE A 206 0.15 4.11 10.45
C ILE A 206 -0.53 3.17 9.47
N THR A 207 0.00 1.96 9.35
CA THR A 207 -0.63 0.95 8.51
C THR A 207 -1.90 0.41 9.16
N SER A 208 -2.91 0.08 8.36
CA SER A 208 -4.20 -0.44 8.84
C SER A 208 -4.04 -1.68 9.71
N LYS A 209 -3.13 -2.59 9.35
CA LYS A 209 -2.83 -3.79 10.13
C LYS A 209 -2.26 -3.47 11.51
N LEU A 210 -1.32 -2.53 11.60
CA LEU A 210 -0.75 -2.11 12.88
C LEU A 210 -1.78 -1.39 13.74
N LEU A 211 -2.61 -0.54 13.15
CA LEU A 211 -3.69 0.15 13.85
C LEU A 211 -4.70 -0.83 14.46
N ASN A 212 -5.10 -1.87 13.71
CA ASN A 212 -5.99 -2.91 14.21
C ASN A 212 -5.42 -3.65 15.43
N LEU A 213 -4.11 -3.94 15.44
CA LEU A 213 -3.46 -4.57 16.58
C LEU A 213 -3.42 -3.65 17.81
N ILE A 214 -3.23 -2.36 17.62
CA ILE A 214 -3.30 -1.36 18.70
C ILE A 214 -4.72 -1.28 19.27
N ASP A 215 -5.75 -1.27 18.41
CA ASP A 215 -7.16 -1.18 18.83
C ASP A 215 -7.62 -2.40 19.61
N VAL A 216 -7.18 -3.60 19.23
CA VAL A 216 -7.57 -4.86 19.90
C VAL A 216 -6.79 -5.08 21.18
N GLY A 217 -5.51 -4.67 21.19
CA GLY A 217 -4.57 -5.11 22.23
C GLY A 217 -4.66 -4.41 23.56
N GLU A 218 -4.94 -3.10 23.66
CA GLU A 218 -4.87 -2.40 24.96
C GLU A 218 -5.55 -1.01 25.03
N LEU A 219 -5.91 -0.36 23.93
CA LEU A 219 -6.40 1.00 23.97
C LEU A 219 -7.87 1.14 24.31
N ALA A 220 -8.68 0.14 24.04
CA ALA A 220 -10.11 0.16 24.35
C ALA A 220 -10.38 0.21 25.87
N HIS A 221 -9.44 -0.22 26.71
CA HIS A 221 -9.61 -0.35 28.15
C HIS A 221 -8.90 0.69 29.01
N VAL A 222 -7.83 1.33 28.53
CA VAL A 222 -6.96 2.11 29.43
C VAL A 222 -7.15 3.62 29.32
N PHE A 223 -7.63 4.16 28.19
CA PHE A 223 -7.52 5.60 28.01
C PHE A 223 -8.77 6.33 27.58
N ASN A 224 -9.90 5.92 27.33
CA ASN A 224 -11.05 6.76 26.85
C ASN A 224 -10.64 7.98 25.96
N LEU A 225 -9.42 7.95 25.40
CA LEU A 225 -8.88 8.98 24.54
C LEU A 225 -9.25 8.68 23.10
N SER A 226 -9.68 9.68 22.35
CA SER A 226 -9.87 9.54 20.90
C SER A 226 -8.54 9.26 20.21
N LYS A 227 -8.56 8.61 19.05
CA LYS A 227 -7.34 8.35 18.24
C LYS A 227 -6.62 9.66 17.88
N GLU A 228 -7.38 10.71 17.66
CA GLU A 228 -6.86 12.05 17.36
C GLU A 228 -6.13 12.67 18.55
N GLU A 229 -6.61 12.46 19.76
CA GLU A 229 -5.92 12.91 20.99
C GLU A 229 -4.63 12.12 21.25
N LEU A 230 -4.58 10.86 20.78
CA LEU A 230 -3.43 10.00 20.99
C LEU A 230 -2.30 10.24 19.98
N PHE A 231 -2.65 10.42 18.72
CA PHE A 231 -1.72 10.45 17.58
C PHE A 231 -1.74 11.78 16.80
N GLY A 232 -2.58 12.76 17.18
CA GLY A 232 -2.78 13.95 16.37
C GLY A 232 -3.51 13.63 15.05
N LYS A 233 -3.12 14.26 13.93
CA LYS A 233 -3.71 13.99 12.63
C LYS A 233 -3.22 12.64 12.07
N LEU A 234 -4.04 11.62 12.24
CA LEU A 234 -3.75 10.26 11.84
C LEU A 234 -4.05 10.04 10.35
N VAL A 235 -3.09 9.44 9.65
CA VAL A 235 -3.22 8.98 8.27
C VAL A 235 -3.16 7.45 8.25
N VAL A 236 -4.29 6.81 7.99
CA VAL A 236 -4.33 5.34 7.89
C VAL A 236 -3.98 4.91 6.49
N VAL A 237 -2.97 4.08 6.37
CA VAL A 237 -2.45 3.57 5.09
C VAL A 237 -2.82 2.10 4.95
N ASP A 238 -3.53 1.77 3.87
CA ASP A 238 -3.82 0.38 3.54
C ASP A 238 -2.64 -0.30 2.83
N VAL A 239 -2.39 -1.56 3.17
CA VAL A 239 -1.17 -2.28 2.74
C VAL A 239 -1.47 -3.55 1.94
N ASP A 240 -2.69 -3.74 1.46
CA ASP A 240 -3.13 -5.00 0.84
C ASP A 240 -2.28 -5.45 -0.35
N ASP A 241 -1.66 -4.49 -1.07
CA ASP A 241 -0.83 -4.78 -2.26
C ASP A 241 0.68 -4.77 -2.01
N LEU A 242 1.14 -4.66 -0.77
CA LEU A 242 2.57 -4.66 -0.50
C LEU A 242 3.11 -6.09 -0.42
N SER A 243 4.08 -6.39 -1.28
CA SER A 243 4.74 -7.70 -1.34
C SER A 243 5.66 -7.98 -0.14
N GLU A 244 6.10 -6.94 0.59
CA GLU A 244 7.02 -7.05 1.71
C GLU A 244 6.28 -6.99 3.05
N SER A 245 6.31 -8.07 3.80
CA SER A 245 5.65 -8.18 5.11
C SER A 245 6.12 -7.15 6.15
N ALA A 246 7.38 -6.72 6.09
CA ALA A 246 7.93 -5.70 7.00
C ALA A 246 7.26 -4.32 6.84
N ALA A 247 6.83 -3.97 5.62
CA ALA A 247 6.13 -2.73 5.37
C ALA A 247 4.72 -2.69 5.99
N TRP A 248 4.16 -3.84 6.37
CA TRP A 248 2.81 -3.94 6.97
C TRP A 248 2.73 -3.39 8.41
N TYR A 249 3.85 -3.23 9.09
CA TYR A 249 3.91 -2.78 10.48
C TYR A 249 4.79 -1.55 10.64
N LYS A 250 4.63 -0.60 9.73
CA LYS A 250 5.41 0.64 9.71
C LYS A 250 4.64 1.80 10.31
N LEU A 251 5.34 2.61 11.09
CA LEU A 251 4.90 3.88 11.64
C LEU A 251 5.76 4.98 11.04
N VAL A 252 5.16 6.05 10.51
CA VAL A 252 5.87 7.19 9.95
C VAL A 252 5.30 8.47 10.56
N VAL A 253 6.17 9.33 11.09
CA VAL A 253 5.79 10.64 11.61
C VAL A 253 6.54 11.70 10.83
N TYR A 254 5.82 12.68 10.29
CA TYR A 254 6.39 13.63 9.36
C TYR A 254 5.68 14.99 9.37
N ASP A 255 6.41 16.03 8.98
CA ASP A 255 5.83 17.27 8.52
C ASP A 255 5.10 17.04 7.20
N ARG A 256 3.86 17.51 7.06
CA ARG A 256 3.08 17.38 5.83
C ARG A 256 3.86 17.81 4.57
N LYS A 257 4.72 18.82 4.68
CA LYS A 257 5.56 19.33 3.60
C LYS A 257 6.68 18.39 3.19
N ALA A 258 7.04 17.41 4.05
CA ALA A 258 8.03 16.40 3.70
C ALA A 258 7.54 15.42 2.63
N MET A 259 6.22 15.24 2.49
CA MET A 259 5.60 14.38 1.48
C MET A 259 4.87 15.24 0.46
N GLY A 260 5.55 15.54 -0.65
CA GLY A 260 5.06 16.44 -1.69
C GLY A 260 4.36 15.70 -2.83
N ARG A 261 3.33 16.33 -3.35
CA ARG A 261 2.60 15.93 -4.54
C ARG A 261 2.32 17.15 -5.41
N GLY A 262 2.59 17.05 -6.70
CA GLY A 262 2.26 18.09 -7.68
C GLY A 262 1.54 17.51 -8.87
N ARG A 263 0.66 18.29 -9.50
CA ARG A 263 -0.02 17.95 -10.75
C ARG A 263 0.14 19.12 -11.70
N ARG A 264 0.62 18.87 -12.92
CA ARG A 264 0.80 19.90 -13.93
C ARG A 264 -0.07 19.74 -15.17
N LEU A 265 -0.60 18.53 -15.41
CA LEU A 265 -1.53 18.26 -16.50
C LEU A 265 -2.63 17.33 -16.02
N PHE A 266 -3.87 17.66 -16.34
CA PHE A 266 -5.03 16.79 -16.17
C PHE A 266 -6.00 17.07 -17.30
N GLU A 267 -5.96 16.26 -18.34
CA GLU A 267 -6.67 16.50 -19.59
C GLU A 267 -7.42 15.25 -20.06
N TYR A 268 -8.66 15.49 -20.48
CA TYR A 268 -9.45 14.49 -21.15
C TYR A 268 -9.40 14.73 -22.67
N SER A 269 -9.20 13.66 -23.44
CA SER A 269 -9.22 13.68 -24.90
C SER A 269 -9.95 12.47 -25.47
N GLN A 270 -10.40 12.57 -26.72
CA GLN A 270 -11.07 11.48 -27.42
C GLN A 270 -10.58 11.34 -28.86
N ASP A 271 -10.59 10.10 -29.36
CA ASP A 271 -10.30 9.77 -30.76
C ASP A 271 -11.41 8.92 -31.35
N VAL A 272 -11.99 9.38 -32.45
CA VAL A 272 -13.12 8.75 -33.14
C VAL A 272 -12.64 7.96 -34.36
N SER A 273 -12.70 6.63 -34.31
CA SER A 273 -12.39 5.78 -35.45
C SER A 273 -13.62 5.57 -36.36
N GLY A 274 -13.64 6.25 -37.49
CA GLY A 274 -14.71 6.08 -38.48
C GLY A 274 -14.76 4.67 -39.10
N LYS A 275 -13.61 4.04 -39.35
CA LYS A 275 -13.52 2.68 -39.89
C LYS A 275 -13.78 1.61 -38.84
N GLY A 276 -13.31 1.80 -37.58
CA GLY A 276 -13.45 0.85 -36.52
C GLY A 276 -14.80 0.89 -35.83
N LEU A 277 -15.62 1.92 -36.09
CA LEU A 277 -16.91 2.12 -35.41
C LEU A 277 -16.79 2.15 -33.88
N PHE A 278 -15.76 2.80 -33.35
CA PHE A 278 -15.52 2.99 -31.93
C PHE A 278 -14.95 4.39 -31.65
N THR A 279 -15.08 4.80 -30.40
CA THR A 279 -14.43 6.00 -29.86
C THR A 279 -13.56 5.60 -28.69
N ASN A 280 -12.31 6.02 -28.73
CA ASN A 280 -11.41 5.91 -27.60
C ASN A 280 -11.52 7.18 -26.76
N HIS A 281 -11.60 7.01 -25.47
CA HIS A 281 -11.60 8.07 -24.48
C HIS A 281 -10.33 7.96 -23.66
N TYR A 282 -9.63 9.06 -23.46
CA TYR A 282 -8.36 9.12 -22.75
C TYR A 282 -8.44 10.16 -21.65
N LEU A 283 -7.91 9.82 -20.50
CA LEU A 283 -7.61 10.74 -19.42
C LEU A 283 -6.10 10.75 -19.24
N THR A 284 -5.47 11.87 -19.51
CA THR A 284 -4.03 12.04 -19.32
C THR A 284 -3.78 12.86 -18.07
N ASP A 285 -3.00 12.31 -17.17
CA ASP A 285 -2.63 12.93 -15.91
C ASP A 285 -1.10 12.94 -15.79
N GLU A 286 -0.53 14.08 -15.42
CA GLU A 286 0.89 14.21 -15.20
C GLU A 286 1.15 14.71 -13.78
N MET A 287 1.65 13.79 -12.94
CA MET A 287 1.88 14.02 -11.53
C MET A 287 3.33 13.81 -11.13
N ALA A 288 3.74 14.49 -10.08
CA ALA A 288 4.98 14.25 -9.37
C ALA A 288 4.69 13.88 -7.91
N PHE A 289 5.36 12.84 -7.43
CA PHE A 289 5.39 12.45 -6.02
C PHE A 289 6.83 12.48 -5.56
N PHE A 290 7.11 13.14 -4.45
CA PHE A 290 8.49 13.31 -4.00
C PHE A 290 8.57 13.46 -2.49
N TYR A 291 9.68 12.98 -1.96
CA TYR A 291 10.08 13.24 -0.59
C TYR A 291 10.94 14.50 -0.52
N ASN A 292 10.54 15.44 0.32
CA ASN A 292 11.28 16.66 0.57
C ASN A 292 12.06 16.54 1.89
N GLY A 293 13.34 16.24 1.78
CA GLY A 293 14.22 16.04 2.93
C GLY A 293 14.54 17.31 3.72
N LEU A 294 14.16 18.51 3.22
CA LEU A 294 14.27 19.76 3.97
C LEU A 294 13.33 19.80 5.18
N PHE A 295 12.23 19.02 5.15
CA PHE A 295 11.27 18.95 6.24
C PHE A 295 11.44 17.67 7.04
N LYS A 296 11.06 17.73 8.32
CA LYS A 296 11.23 16.61 9.25
C LYS A 296 10.36 15.43 8.90
N ALA A 297 10.99 14.27 8.85
CA ALA A 297 10.30 13.00 8.73
C ALA A 297 11.13 11.86 9.34
N CYS A 298 10.45 10.90 9.96
CA CYS A 298 11.08 9.70 10.49
C CYS A 298 10.14 8.50 10.40
N TRP A 299 10.70 7.32 10.39
CA TRP A 299 9.95 6.08 10.37
C TRP A 299 10.47 5.08 11.39
N LEU A 300 9.61 4.15 11.81
CA LEU A 300 9.93 3.08 12.74
C LEU A 300 9.30 1.77 12.30
N ASP A 301 10.07 0.69 12.39
CA ASP A 301 9.58 -0.68 12.18
C ASP A 301 8.98 -1.21 13.50
N CYS A 302 7.72 -1.62 13.43
CA CYS A 302 6.95 -2.16 14.56
C CYS A 302 6.65 -3.66 14.41
N SER A 303 7.30 -4.37 13.48
CA SER A 303 7.04 -5.79 13.18
C SER A 303 7.19 -6.70 14.40
N LYS A 304 8.21 -6.48 15.24
CA LYS A 304 8.41 -7.28 16.46
C LYS A 304 7.28 -7.16 17.47
N ALA A 305 6.72 -5.96 17.62
CA ALA A 305 5.57 -5.76 18.50
C ALA A 305 4.31 -6.38 17.91
N ALA A 306 4.16 -6.32 16.57
CA ALA A 306 3.05 -6.93 15.86
C ALA A 306 3.10 -8.47 15.94
N GLU A 307 4.25 -9.07 15.74
CA GLU A 307 4.45 -10.53 15.87
C GLU A 307 4.07 -11.00 17.28
N SER A 308 4.51 -10.27 18.33
CA SER A 308 4.15 -10.57 19.70
C SER A 308 2.64 -10.50 19.94
N ALA A 309 1.98 -9.44 19.46
CA ALA A 309 0.53 -9.27 19.62
C ALA A 309 -0.27 -10.30 18.80
N LEU A 310 0.18 -10.66 17.60
CA LEU A 310 -0.46 -11.66 16.77
C LEU A 310 -0.36 -13.05 17.38
N SER A 311 0.76 -13.41 18.02
CA SER A 311 0.90 -14.69 18.69
C SER A 311 -0.10 -14.88 19.84
N ASP A 312 -0.55 -13.79 20.45
CA ASP A 312 -1.56 -13.81 21.51
C ASP A 312 -3.02 -13.87 20.96
N LEU A 313 -3.23 -13.47 19.72
CA LEU A 313 -4.55 -13.38 19.09
C LEU A 313 -4.89 -14.54 18.16
N VAL A 314 -3.88 -15.16 17.57
CA VAL A 314 -4.03 -16.24 16.60
C VAL A 314 -3.20 -17.42 17.06
N ASP A 315 -3.86 -18.56 17.27
CA ASP A 315 -3.14 -19.82 17.43
C ASP A 315 -2.33 -20.08 16.17
N THR A 316 -1.05 -19.78 16.22
CA THR A 316 -0.15 -20.17 15.13
C THR A 316 -0.08 -21.71 15.16
N PRO A 317 -0.48 -22.38 14.07
CA PRO A 317 -0.45 -23.84 14.07
C PRO A 317 0.98 -24.30 14.34
N VAL A 318 1.13 -25.08 15.41
CA VAL A 318 2.41 -25.70 15.71
C VAL A 318 2.79 -26.58 14.52
N THR A 319 3.97 -26.38 13.98
CA THR A 319 4.48 -27.18 12.87
C THR A 319 5.60 -28.10 13.33
N TYR A 320 5.60 -29.33 12.85
CA TYR A 320 6.67 -30.29 13.07
C TYR A 320 7.48 -30.51 11.80
N THR A 321 8.75 -30.79 11.95
CA THR A 321 9.63 -31.11 10.82
C THR A 321 9.37 -32.54 10.33
N VAL A 322 9.45 -32.73 9.02
CA VAL A 322 9.41 -34.04 8.36
C VAL A 322 10.75 -34.29 7.68
N THR A 323 11.45 -35.31 8.14
CA THR A 323 12.73 -35.72 7.58
C THR A 323 12.57 -37.04 6.85
N ASN A 324 12.68 -37.02 5.52
CA ASN A 324 12.64 -38.20 4.67
C ASN A 324 14.06 -38.67 4.32
N THR A 325 14.43 -39.89 4.73
CA THR A 325 15.67 -40.56 4.35
C THR A 325 15.31 -41.82 3.54
N LEU A 326 15.28 -41.66 2.23
CA LEU A 326 14.82 -42.70 1.31
C LEU A 326 16.01 -43.29 0.51
N SER A 327 16.14 -44.62 0.48
CA SER A 327 17.16 -45.32 -0.28
C SER A 327 16.50 -46.30 -1.25
N HIS A 328 16.79 -46.13 -2.54
CA HIS A 328 16.20 -46.94 -3.64
C HIS A 328 14.66 -46.88 -3.70
N CYS A 329 14.07 -45.81 -3.17
CA CYS A 329 12.63 -45.53 -3.24
C CYS A 329 12.37 -44.04 -3.25
N THR A 330 11.15 -43.66 -3.60
CA THR A 330 10.69 -42.23 -3.64
C THR A 330 9.37 -42.12 -2.89
N SER A 331 9.09 -40.92 -2.35
CA SER A 331 7.82 -40.56 -1.72
C SER A 331 7.06 -39.59 -2.60
N ASN A 332 5.75 -39.75 -2.70
CA ASN A 332 4.87 -38.76 -3.33
C ASN A 332 4.65 -37.52 -2.49
N ASN A 333 5.02 -37.56 -1.21
CA ASN A 333 4.95 -36.40 -0.30
C ASN A 333 6.37 -35.97 0.08
N ALA A 334 6.81 -34.86 -0.49
CA ALA A 334 8.13 -34.27 -0.26
C ALA A 334 8.11 -33.13 0.77
N ALA A 335 7.01 -32.98 1.52
CA ALA A 335 6.89 -31.94 2.54
C ALA A 335 7.99 -32.08 3.61
N THR A 336 8.63 -30.96 3.95
CA THR A 336 9.65 -30.87 5.00
C THR A 336 9.06 -30.46 6.35
N THR A 337 7.80 -30.02 6.36
CA THR A 337 7.04 -29.62 7.54
C THR A 337 5.61 -30.10 7.45
N THR A 338 4.98 -30.34 8.58
CA THR A 338 3.55 -30.67 8.71
C THR A 338 2.96 -29.95 9.91
N VAL A 339 1.66 -29.68 9.87
CA VAL A 339 0.94 -28.99 10.97
C VAL A 339 0.60 -30.00 12.08
N ALA A 340 0.69 -29.56 13.32
CA ALA A 340 0.30 -30.36 14.48
C ALA A 340 -1.19 -30.74 14.43
N ASN A 341 -1.50 -31.95 14.82
CA ASN A 341 -2.83 -32.53 14.84
C ASN A 341 -3.49 -32.71 13.46
N GLU A 342 -2.77 -32.41 12.38
CA GLU A 342 -3.22 -32.71 11.01
C GLU A 342 -2.74 -34.09 10.56
N PRO A 343 -3.46 -34.71 9.61
CA PRO A 343 -3.06 -36.01 9.08
C PRO A 343 -1.85 -35.87 8.14
N TYR A 344 -0.95 -36.84 8.19
CA TYR A 344 0.16 -36.96 7.23
C TYR A 344 0.03 -38.28 6.45
N VAL A 345 -0.04 -38.16 5.13
CA VAL A 345 -0.13 -39.32 4.24
C VAL A 345 0.99 -39.26 3.20
N ALA A 346 1.68 -40.38 2.99
CA ALA A 346 2.69 -40.51 1.97
C ALA A 346 2.67 -41.90 1.37
N THR A 347 2.89 -42.00 0.07
CA THR A 347 3.06 -43.28 -0.64
C THR A 347 4.50 -43.44 -1.08
N ILE A 348 5.12 -44.52 -0.66
CA ILE A 348 6.49 -44.90 -1.03
C ILE A 348 6.45 -45.83 -2.24
N THR A 349 7.26 -45.51 -3.24
CA THR A 349 7.38 -46.33 -4.48
C THR A 349 8.83 -46.75 -4.65
N ALA A 350 9.08 -48.05 -4.85
CA ALA A 350 10.43 -48.54 -5.08
C ALA A 350 10.95 -48.07 -6.46
N SER A 351 12.23 -47.81 -6.53
CA SER A 351 12.92 -47.51 -7.79
C SER A 351 13.04 -48.75 -8.68
N ALA A 352 13.29 -48.59 -9.99
CA ALA A 352 13.45 -49.70 -10.92
C ALA A 352 14.54 -50.69 -10.45
N GLY A 353 14.22 -51.98 -10.41
CA GLY A 353 15.10 -53.04 -9.90
C GLY A 353 15.07 -53.26 -8.40
N TYR A 354 14.15 -52.58 -7.66
CA TYR A 354 13.96 -52.70 -6.23
C TYR A 354 12.50 -53.00 -5.88
N LYS A 355 12.25 -53.53 -4.70
CA LYS A 355 10.91 -53.82 -4.18
C LYS A 355 10.77 -53.42 -2.73
N LEU A 356 9.54 -53.14 -2.30
CA LEU A 356 9.22 -52.80 -0.90
C LEU A 356 8.98 -54.02 -0.01
N GLU A 357 8.74 -55.18 -0.61
CA GLU A 357 8.61 -56.44 0.15
C GLU A 357 9.96 -56.80 0.79
N GLY A 358 10.01 -56.85 2.12
CA GLY A 358 11.25 -57.04 2.88
C GLY A 358 12.10 -55.76 3.07
N ALA A 359 11.59 -54.59 2.67
CA ALA A 359 12.25 -53.31 2.90
C ALA A 359 12.42 -53.01 4.43
N THR A 360 13.51 -52.32 4.76
CA THR A 360 13.67 -51.79 6.12
C THR A 360 12.95 -50.46 6.23
N VAL A 361 11.97 -50.39 7.10
CA VAL A 361 11.17 -49.18 7.36
C VAL A 361 11.27 -48.81 8.82
N GLU A 362 11.59 -47.56 9.10
CA GLU A 362 11.61 -46.97 10.44
C GLU A 362 10.92 -45.61 10.37
N ILE A 363 9.80 -45.46 11.09
CA ILE A 363 9.04 -44.20 11.13
C ILE A 363 8.90 -43.81 12.60
N THR A 364 9.48 -42.66 12.96
CA THR A 364 9.38 -42.13 14.31
C THR A 364 8.65 -40.80 14.34
N MET A 365 7.85 -40.60 15.39
CA MET A 365 7.15 -39.35 15.69
C MET A 365 7.53 -38.89 17.10
N GLY A 366 8.14 -37.69 17.18
CA GLY A 366 8.66 -37.20 18.47
C GLY A 366 9.72 -38.14 19.12
N GLY A 367 10.42 -38.93 18.29
CA GLY A 367 11.42 -39.91 18.77
C GLY A 367 10.87 -41.28 19.15
N VAL A 368 9.55 -41.50 19.09
CA VAL A 368 8.89 -42.77 19.34
C VAL A 368 8.67 -43.51 18.05
N ASP A 369 9.01 -44.78 17.96
CA ASP A 369 8.77 -45.62 16.79
C ASP A 369 7.27 -45.96 16.68
N ILE A 370 6.68 -45.58 15.52
CA ILE A 370 5.27 -45.80 15.19
C ILE A 370 5.10 -46.62 13.90
N THR A 371 6.17 -47.22 13.42
CA THR A 371 6.20 -47.92 12.11
C THR A 371 5.09 -48.93 11.95
N SER A 372 4.84 -49.78 12.94
CA SER A 372 3.83 -50.84 12.89
C SER A 372 2.40 -50.32 12.79
N ASP A 373 2.16 -49.13 13.28
CA ASP A 373 0.82 -48.53 13.38
C ASP A 373 0.43 -47.72 12.16
N VAL A 374 1.44 -47.21 11.45
CA VAL A 374 1.22 -46.19 10.41
C VAL A 374 1.66 -46.66 9.00
N TYR A 375 2.47 -47.69 8.88
CA TYR A 375 2.98 -48.17 7.60
C TYR A 375 2.31 -49.48 7.16
N LYS A 376 1.69 -49.44 6.00
CA LYS A 376 1.10 -50.61 5.37
C LYS A 376 1.25 -50.57 3.84
N ASP A 377 1.82 -51.64 3.28
CA ASP A 377 1.89 -51.89 1.81
C ASP A 377 2.43 -50.64 1.02
N GLY A 378 3.48 -50.04 1.52
CA GLY A 378 4.08 -48.85 0.88
C GLY A 378 3.37 -47.54 1.21
N THR A 379 2.31 -47.56 1.99
CA THR A 379 1.58 -46.33 2.40
C THR A 379 1.84 -46.01 3.84
N ILE A 380 2.17 -44.75 4.12
CA ILE A 380 2.28 -44.16 5.45
C ILE A 380 1.01 -43.35 5.69
N SER A 381 0.29 -43.65 6.76
CA SER A 381 -0.93 -42.92 7.12
C SER A 381 -0.94 -42.63 8.60
N ILE A 382 -0.71 -41.36 8.95
CA ILE A 382 -0.71 -40.83 10.32
C ILE A 382 -1.95 -39.95 10.44
N LEU A 383 -2.87 -40.28 11.35
CA LEU A 383 -4.13 -39.56 11.53
C LEU A 383 -3.92 -38.17 12.16
N SER A 384 -2.96 -38.07 13.07
CA SER A 384 -2.66 -36.83 13.80
C SER A 384 -1.17 -36.78 14.13
N VAL A 385 -0.50 -35.76 13.68
CA VAL A 385 0.93 -35.55 13.96
C VAL A 385 1.11 -34.78 15.26
N SER A 386 1.80 -35.39 16.20
CA SER A 386 2.06 -34.81 17.55
C SER A 386 3.55 -34.53 17.84
N GLY A 387 4.43 -34.69 16.84
CA GLY A 387 5.87 -34.48 16.99
C GLY A 387 6.61 -34.52 15.65
N ASN A 388 7.90 -34.23 15.71
CA ASN A 388 8.75 -34.29 14.50
C ASN A 388 8.74 -35.70 13.91
N LEU A 389 8.56 -35.78 12.60
CA LEU A 389 8.52 -37.05 11.85
C LEU A 389 9.88 -37.34 11.25
N VAL A 390 10.38 -38.55 11.46
CA VAL A 390 11.54 -39.06 10.73
C VAL A 390 11.11 -40.35 10.03
N ILE A 391 11.21 -40.37 8.72
CA ILE A 391 10.81 -41.48 7.85
C ILE A 391 12.06 -42.00 7.16
N LYS A 392 12.46 -43.23 7.47
CA LYS A 392 13.58 -43.94 6.85
C LYS A 392 13.04 -45.18 6.15
N VAL A 393 13.27 -45.28 4.85
CA VAL A 393 12.88 -46.44 4.06
C VAL A 393 14.03 -46.84 3.17
N THR A 394 14.39 -48.13 3.24
CA THR A 394 15.41 -48.72 2.36
C THR A 394 14.78 -49.89 1.64
N ALA A 395 14.55 -49.76 0.33
CA ALA A 395 14.04 -50.83 -0.52
C ALA A 395 15.12 -51.89 -0.80
N VAL A 396 14.72 -53.15 -0.99
CA VAL A 396 15.60 -54.25 -1.27
C VAL A 396 15.66 -54.58 -2.76
N SER A 397 16.73 -55.16 -3.23
CA SER A 397 16.86 -55.62 -4.64
C SER A 397 15.74 -56.59 -4.99
N ALA A 398 15.14 -56.45 -6.18
CA ALA A 398 13.99 -57.25 -6.63
C ALA A 398 14.38 -58.68 -6.94
#